data_3d251f30f15c678419c8bad0503e347e
#
_entry.id   3d251f30f15c678419c8bad0503e347e
#
_cell.length_a   1.000
_cell.length_b   1.000
_cell.length_c   1.000
_cell.angle_alpha   90.00
_cell.angle_beta   90.00
_cell.angle_gamma   90.00
#
_symmetry.space_group_name_H-M   'P 1'
#
loop_
_entity.id
_entity.type
_entity.pdbx_description
1 polymer ?
#
loop_
_entity_poly.entity_id
_entity_poly.type
_entity_poly.pdbx_seq_one_letter_code
_entity_poly.pdbx_strand_id
1 'polypeptide(L)'
;VQTSVPNEDIKWETTRSINVALDLGFFNNRIQTTFEWFDKKTSDILMQLAMPGIFLGSLNAPYQNVGAVRNRGWEWNVNYSDSKGDWVWNVGFNLSHVKNEILEMGGLEETISGQTINRIGNPIGAYFGYKAIGMYRTEADLQRTNSKGEVIKQNGVAPKLGDIMYADLNDDGNITADDRDIIGNPFPKYSYSFNLGASWKNFDLSTFWQGVGGI
;
A
#
# COMPACT_ATOMS: atom_id res chain seq x y z
N VAL A 1 6.51 1.66 38.20
CA VAL A 1 6.41 0.21 37.95
C VAL A 1 7.01 -0.05 36.58
N GLN A 2 8.00 -0.93 36.50
CA GLN A 2 8.63 -1.32 35.23
C GLN A 2 7.63 -2.17 34.43
N THR A 3 7.34 -1.77 33.20
CA THR A 3 6.35 -2.43 32.31
C THR A 3 6.99 -3.18 31.15
N SER A 4 8.27 -2.92 30.86
CA SER A 4 9.04 -3.59 29.81
C SER A 4 10.49 -3.83 30.26
N VAL A 5 11.14 -4.81 29.63
CA VAL A 5 12.57 -5.02 29.78
C VAL A 5 13.30 -3.83 29.16
N PRO A 6 14.27 -3.17 29.87
CA PRO A 6 15.03 -2.09 29.28
C PRO A 6 15.98 -2.61 28.17
N ASN A 7 16.23 -1.78 27.19
CA ASN A 7 17.28 -2.00 26.21
C ASN A 7 18.16 -0.74 26.15
N GLU A 8 19.39 -0.87 26.59
CA GLU A 8 20.36 0.25 26.66
C GLU A 8 20.99 0.58 25.31
N ASP A 9 20.85 -0.34 24.32
CA ASP A 9 21.42 -0.19 22.98
C ASP A 9 20.48 0.48 21.98
N ILE A 10 19.40 1.11 22.44
CA ILE A 10 18.44 1.82 21.59
C ILE A 10 19.14 2.97 20.86
N LYS A 11 18.94 3.01 19.55
CA LYS A 11 19.41 4.06 18.64
C LYS A 11 18.27 4.81 18.01
N TRP A 12 18.56 5.99 17.46
CA TRP A 12 17.62 6.70 16.59
C TRP A 12 17.46 6.00 15.24
N GLU A 13 16.24 6.02 14.73
CA GLU A 13 15.98 5.60 13.36
C GLU A 13 16.75 6.47 12.39
N THR A 14 17.34 5.86 11.38
CA THR A 14 18.15 6.55 10.37
C THR A 14 17.45 6.50 9.01
N THR A 15 17.24 7.65 8.39
CA THR A 15 16.71 7.74 7.04
C THR A 15 17.78 8.23 6.07
N ARG A 16 18.03 7.43 5.03
CA ARG A 16 18.83 7.81 3.86
C ARG A 16 17.90 8.08 2.68
N SER A 17 18.04 9.25 2.04
CA SER A 17 17.27 9.63 0.86
C SER A 17 18.19 9.98 -0.29
N ILE A 18 17.81 9.55 -1.50
CA ILE A 18 18.41 9.96 -2.77
C ILE A 18 17.27 10.50 -3.61
N ASN A 19 17.37 11.75 -4.06
CA ASN A 19 16.43 12.40 -4.95
C ASN A 19 17.16 12.89 -6.19
N VAL A 20 16.56 12.68 -7.34
CA VAL A 20 17.04 13.21 -8.64
C VAL A 20 15.85 13.87 -9.32
N ALA A 21 15.98 15.15 -9.61
CA ALA A 21 14.93 15.91 -10.25
C ALA A 21 15.42 16.56 -11.55
N LEU A 22 14.50 16.71 -12.50
CA LEU A 22 14.70 17.39 -13.77
C LEU A 22 13.57 18.39 -13.97
N ASP A 23 13.93 19.67 -14.06
CA ASP A 23 13.02 20.78 -14.32
C ASP A 23 13.22 21.30 -15.74
N LEU A 24 12.16 21.35 -16.52
CA LEU A 24 12.18 21.81 -17.90
C LEU A 24 11.12 22.88 -18.14
N GLY A 25 11.50 23.90 -18.90
CA GLY A 25 10.60 24.96 -19.36
C GLY A 25 10.61 25.05 -20.89
N PHE A 26 9.43 25.12 -21.48
CA PHE A 26 9.25 25.21 -22.93
C PHE A 26 8.39 26.42 -23.29
N PHE A 27 8.56 26.96 -24.50
CA PHE A 27 7.77 28.04 -25.06
C PHE A 27 7.75 29.29 -24.16
N ASN A 28 8.91 29.80 -23.75
CA ASN A 28 9.06 30.89 -22.80
C ASN A 28 8.36 30.62 -21.46
N ASN A 29 8.54 29.40 -20.93
CA ASN A 29 7.95 28.90 -19.68
C ASN A 29 6.42 28.81 -19.65
N ARG A 30 5.76 28.80 -20.82
CA ARG A 30 4.32 28.49 -20.87
C ARG A 30 4.03 27.05 -20.45
N ILE A 31 4.92 26.12 -20.78
CA ILE A 31 4.91 24.76 -20.26
C ILE A 31 6.09 24.59 -19.31
N GLN A 32 5.80 24.20 -18.09
CA GLN A 32 6.79 23.85 -17.10
C GLN A 32 6.53 22.42 -16.65
N THR A 33 7.57 21.61 -16.59
CA THR A 33 7.44 20.21 -16.14
C THR A 33 8.62 19.85 -15.24
N THR A 34 8.29 19.17 -14.15
CA THR A 34 9.25 18.62 -13.19
C THR A 34 9.03 17.13 -13.14
N PHE A 35 10.10 16.38 -13.31
CA PHE A 35 10.13 14.95 -13.05
C PHE A 35 11.12 14.69 -11.93
N GLU A 36 10.67 14.03 -10.85
CA GLU A 36 11.51 13.66 -9.71
C GLU A 36 11.46 12.16 -9.51
N TRP A 37 12.61 11.55 -9.27
CA TRP A 37 12.75 10.19 -8.81
C TRP A 37 13.38 10.18 -7.43
N PHE A 38 12.84 9.35 -6.52
CA PHE A 38 13.34 9.24 -5.17
C PHE A 38 13.47 7.79 -4.69
N ASP A 39 14.43 7.58 -3.79
CA ASP A 39 14.63 6.34 -3.04
C ASP A 39 14.97 6.71 -1.59
N LYS A 40 14.08 6.33 -0.68
CA LYS A 40 14.17 6.63 0.74
C LYS A 40 14.14 5.34 1.55
N LYS A 41 15.25 5.00 2.20
CA LYS A 41 15.37 3.87 3.11
C LYS A 41 15.45 4.37 4.55
N THR A 42 14.52 3.92 5.42
CA THR A 42 14.58 4.09 6.87
C THR A 42 15.03 2.76 7.47
N SER A 43 16.09 2.79 8.25
CA SER A 43 16.68 1.66 8.96
C SER A 43 16.66 1.89 10.46
N ASP A 44 16.97 0.88 11.23
CA ASP A 44 16.97 0.91 12.70
C ASP A 44 15.59 1.26 13.28
N ILE A 45 14.50 0.88 12.60
CA ILE A 45 13.13 1.09 13.07
C ILE A 45 12.91 0.26 14.34
N LEU A 46 12.36 0.92 15.36
CA LEU A 46 12.07 0.28 16.65
C LEU A 46 10.91 -0.70 16.54
N MET A 47 11.16 -1.95 16.86
CA MET A 47 10.16 -3.02 16.89
C MET A 47 10.21 -3.77 18.20
N GLN A 48 9.05 -4.21 18.69
CA GLN A 48 8.97 -5.21 19.78
C GLN A 48 8.92 -6.60 19.16
N LEU A 49 9.98 -7.38 19.32
CA LEU A 49 9.99 -8.77 18.89
C LEU A 49 9.38 -9.66 19.98
N ALA A 50 8.52 -10.58 19.56
CA ALA A 50 7.96 -11.56 20.48
C ALA A 50 9.10 -12.40 21.11
N MET A 51 9.13 -12.44 22.43
CA MET A 51 10.09 -13.24 23.20
C MET A 51 9.33 -14.27 24.05
N PRO A 52 9.91 -15.47 24.27
CA PRO A 52 9.30 -16.44 25.15
C PRO A 52 9.04 -15.86 26.56
N GLY A 53 7.82 -16.06 27.07
CA GLY A 53 7.41 -15.52 28.37
C GLY A 53 8.29 -15.93 29.56
N ILE A 54 9.05 -17.03 29.40
CA ILE A 54 10.01 -17.49 30.45
C ILE A 54 11.13 -16.44 30.67
N PHE A 55 11.46 -15.62 29.70
CA PHE A 55 12.47 -14.56 29.83
C PHE A 55 11.85 -13.22 30.24
N LEU A 56 10.58 -13.02 29.99
CA LEU A 56 9.89 -11.75 30.24
C LEU A 56 9.14 -11.72 31.57
N GLY A 57 8.69 -12.89 32.05
CA GLY A 57 7.76 -12.96 33.18
C GLY A 57 6.45 -12.24 32.86
N SER A 58 6.17 -11.15 33.60
CA SER A 58 5.00 -10.28 33.38
C SER A 58 5.32 -8.99 32.58
N LEU A 59 6.56 -8.84 32.12
CA LEU A 59 7.01 -7.65 31.40
C LEU A 59 6.77 -7.77 29.89
N ASN A 60 6.65 -6.63 29.20
CA ASN A 60 6.65 -6.59 27.74
C ASN A 60 8.06 -6.78 27.19
N ALA A 61 8.15 -7.27 25.96
CA ALA A 61 9.41 -7.38 25.24
C ALA A 61 10.07 -5.98 25.07
N PRO A 62 11.41 -5.91 25.08
CA PRO A 62 12.12 -4.67 24.83
C PRO A 62 11.93 -4.22 23.37
N TYR A 63 11.98 -2.90 23.17
CA TYR A 63 12.14 -2.35 21.82
C TYR A 63 13.57 -2.59 21.31
N GLN A 64 13.69 -2.92 20.03
CA GLN A 64 14.96 -3.17 19.36
C GLN A 64 14.98 -2.48 18.00
N ASN A 65 16.14 -1.99 17.59
CA ASN A 65 16.35 -1.33 16.29
C ASN A 65 16.63 -2.39 15.21
N VAL A 66 15.59 -3.02 14.71
CA VAL A 66 15.71 -4.22 13.84
C VAL A 66 14.85 -4.16 12.57
N GLY A 67 14.09 -3.09 12.40
CA GLY A 67 13.24 -2.92 11.23
C GLY A 67 13.89 -2.05 10.17
N ALA A 68 13.56 -2.32 8.89
CA ALA A 68 13.89 -1.43 7.79
C ALA A 68 12.78 -1.40 6.75
N VAL A 69 12.52 -0.18 6.23
CA VAL A 69 11.48 0.08 5.22
C VAL A 69 12.04 0.97 4.13
N ARG A 70 11.61 0.72 2.91
CA ARG A 70 11.98 1.49 1.73
C ARG A 70 10.75 2.07 1.05
N ASN A 71 10.82 3.35 0.73
CA ASN A 71 9.88 4.03 -0.15
C ASN A 71 10.64 4.51 -1.38
N ARG A 72 10.26 4.06 -2.56
CA ARG A 72 10.83 4.53 -3.81
C ARG A 72 9.74 4.83 -4.81
N GLY A 73 9.99 5.83 -5.64
CA GLY A 73 8.99 6.24 -6.59
C GLY A 73 9.45 7.34 -7.49
N TRP A 74 8.49 7.91 -8.17
CA TRP A 74 8.70 9.07 -9.02
C TRP A 74 7.44 9.96 -8.99
N GLU A 75 7.65 11.23 -9.22
CA GLU A 75 6.62 12.25 -9.31
C GLU A 75 6.80 13.04 -10.60
N TRP A 76 5.71 13.30 -11.28
CA TRP A 76 5.68 14.07 -12.50
C TRP A 76 4.64 15.18 -12.39
N ASN A 77 5.10 16.40 -12.56
CA ASN A 77 4.28 17.60 -12.56
C ASN A 77 4.37 18.27 -13.93
N VAL A 78 3.24 18.69 -14.47
CA VAL A 78 3.17 19.48 -15.69
C VAL A 78 2.21 20.63 -15.49
N ASN A 79 2.67 21.86 -15.75
CA ASN A 79 1.86 23.05 -15.73
C ASN A 79 1.93 23.74 -17.09
N TYR A 80 0.78 24.06 -17.64
CA TYR A 80 0.65 24.89 -18.82
C TYR A 80 -0.12 26.16 -18.47
N SER A 81 0.42 27.32 -18.81
CA SER A 81 -0.26 28.61 -18.65
C SER A 81 -0.05 29.45 -19.88
N ASP A 82 -1.11 30.08 -20.33
CA ASP A 82 -1.05 31.00 -21.46
C ASP A 82 -2.14 32.08 -21.36
N SER A 83 -2.01 33.13 -22.19
CA SER A 83 -2.99 34.20 -22.26
C SER A 83 -3.14 34.71 -23.69
N LYS A 84 -4.36 35.07 -24.08
CA LYS A 84 -4.64 35.67 -25.38
C LYS A 84 -5.81 36.67 -25.27
N GLY A 85 -5.52 37.94 -25.45
CA GLY A 85 -6.49 38.98 -25.22
C GLY A 85 -6.99 39.03 -23.78
N ASP A 86 -8.30 38.95 -23.59
CA ASP A 86 -8.94 38.94 -22.25
C ASP A 86 -8.96 37.51 -21.62
N TRP A 87 -8.46 36.51 -22.31
CA TRP A 87 -8.43 35.13 -21.83
C TRP A 87 -7.09 34.82 -21.15
N VAL A 88 -7.17 34.23 -19.98
CA VAL A 88 -6.03 33.62 -19.27
C VAL A 88 -6.44 32.22 -18.88
N TRP A 89 -5.59 31.22 -19.10
CA TRP A 89 -5.87 29.84 -18.69
C TRP A 89 -4.62 29.19 -18.13
N ASN A 90 -4.87 28.23 -17.23
CA ASN A 90 -3.86 27.38 -16.67
C ASN A 90 -4.38 25.97 -16.55
N VAL A 91 -3.52 25.01 -16.87
CA VAL A 91 -3.79 23.59 -16.76
C VAL A 91 -2.63 22.96 -16.00
N GLY A 92 -2.93 22.21 -14.95
CA GLY A 92 -1.94 21.46 -14.21
C GLY A 92 -2.29 19.99 -14.15
N PHE A 93 -1.27 19.16 -14.21
CA PHE A 93 -1.38 17.72 -14.07
C PHE A 93 -0.26 17.23 -13.15
N ASN A 94 -0.61 16.40 -12.17
CA ASN A 94 0.34 15.72 -11.30
C ASN A 94 0.08 14.22 -11.34
N LEU A 95 1.14 13.44 -11.41
CA LEU A 95 1.10 11.98 -11.32
C LEU A 95 2.26 11.53 -10.45
N SER A 96 1.97 10.72 -9.44
CA SER A 96 3.00 10.10 -8.61
C SER A 96 2.82 8.60 -8.54
N HIS A 97 3.93 7.90 -8.44
CA HIS A 97 4.00 6.48 -8.18
C HIS A 97 4.91 6.22 -6.99
N VAL A 98 4.42 5.48 -5.99
CA VAL A 98 5.19 5.13 -4.79
C VAL A 98 5.08 3.64 -4.53
N LYS A 99 6.21 2.98 -4.32
CA LYS A 99 6.31 1.61 -3.80
C LYS A 99 6.84 1.67 -2.37
N ASN A 100 6.02 1.26 -1.40
CA ASN A 100 6.43 0.99 -0.02
C ASN A 100 6.79 -0.49 0.11
N GLU A 101 7.87 -0.81 0.83
CA GLU A 101 8.39 -2.16 0.95
C GLU A 101 9.11 -2.35 2.29
N ILE A 102 8.72 -3.37 3.03
CA ILE A 102 9.44 -3.82 4.23
C ILE A 102 10.68 -4.58 3.78
N LEU A 103 11.85 -4.21 4.28
CA LEU A 103 13.13 -4.86 3.96
C LEU A 103 13.59 -5.80 5.08
N GLU A 104 13.35 -5.42 6.34
CA GLU A 104 13.83 -6.15 7.51
C GLU A 104 12.81 -6.07 8.65
N MET A 105 12.66 -7.15 9.41
CA MET A 105 11.71 -7.27 10.52
C MET A 105 12.32 -8.02 11.72
N GLY A 106 13.62 -7.81 12.01
CA GLY A 106 14.28 -8.40 13.18
C GLY A 106 14.32 -9.92 13.19
N GLY A 107 14.48 -10.54 12.02
CA GLY A 107 14.51 -12.00 11.88
C GLY A 107 13.13 -12.66 11.74
N LEU A 108 12.04 -11.88 11.80
CA LEU A 108 10.71 -12.35 11.46
C LEU A 108 10.50 -12.23 9.96
N GLU A 109 9.86 -13.21 9.34
CA GLU A 109 9.45 -13.13 7.93
C GLU A 109 8.14 -12.38 7.76
N GLU A 110 7.20 -12.59 8.71
CA GLU A 110 5.90 -11.94 8.72
C GLU A 110 5.32 -11.78 10.12
N THR A 111 4.39 -10.83 10.26
CA THR A 111 3.53 -10.66 11.43
C THR A 111 2.11 -10.33 10.99
N ILE A 112 1.13 -11.04 11.56
CA ILE A 112 -0.30 -10.85 11.26
C ILE A 112 -0.97 -10.15 12.45
N SER A 113 -1.72 -9.10 12.16
CA SER A 113 -2.51 -8.37 13.16
C SER A 113 -3.93 -8.12 12.60
N GLY A 114 -4.88 -8.94 13.02
CA GLY A 114 -6.26 -8.85 12.54
C GLY A 114 -6.38 -9.11 11.04
N GLN A 115 -6.70 -8.07 10.28
CA GLN A 115 -6.87 -8.11 8.83
C GLN A 115 -5.69 -7.48 8.07
N THR A 116 -4.55 -7.32 8.73
CA THR A 116 -3.34 -6.77 8.12
C THR A 116 -2.16 -7.70 8.35
N ILE A 117 -1.20 -7.64 7.44
CA ILE A 117 0.05 -8.38 7.52
C ILE A 117 1.22 -7.45 7.24
N ASN A 118 2.28 -7.60 8.00
CA ASN A 118 3.60 -7.12 7.63
C ASN A 118 4.42 -8.34 7.19
N ARG A 119 4.89 -8.35 5.96
CA ARG A 119 5.69 -9.41 5.37
C ARG A 119 6.83 -8.78 4.58
N ILE A 120 8.04 -9.30 4.72
CA ILE A 120 9.21 -8.81 3.97
C ILE A 120 8.88 -8.81 2.46
N GLY A 121 9.30 -7.74 1.77
CA GLY A 121 9.02 -7.52 0.34
C GLY A 121 7.64 -6.93 0.03
N ASN A 122 6.78 -6.72 1.02
CA ASN A 122 5.44 -6.18 0.88
C ASN A 122 5.29 -4.84 1.59
N PRO A 123 4.23 -4.07 1.29
CA PRO A 123 3.94 -2.82 2.00
C PRO A 123 3.63 -3.05 3.48
N ILE A 124 3.93 -2.05 4.31
CA ILE A 124 3.52 -2.04 5.72
C ILE A 124 1.99 -2.09 5.80
N GLY A 125 1.47 -2.98 6.65
CA GLY A 125 0.04 -3.08 6.92
C GLY A 125 -0.78 -3.53 5.71
N ALA A 126 -0.20 -4.31 4.80
CA ALA A 126 -0.91 -4.87 3.66
C ALA A 126 -2.20 -5.57 4.12
N TYR A 127 -3.30 -5.40 3.39
CA TYR A 127 -4.56 -6.05 3.71
C TYR A 127 -4.44 -7.55 3.52
N PHE A 128 -4.81 -8.31 4.54
CA PHE A 128 -4.67 -9.75 4.60
C PHE A 128 -6.00 -10.44 4.84
N GLY A 129 -6.43 -11.27 3.90
CA GLY A 129 -7.73 -11.91 3.96
C GLY A 129 -7.97 -12.89 2.82
N TYR A 130 -9.21 -13.30 2.66
CA TYR A 130 -9.62 -14.22 1.61
C TYR A 130 -9.81 -13.47 0.28
N LYS A 131 -9.26 -14.01 -0.80
CA LYS A 131 -9.46 -13.47 -2.14
C LYS A 131 -10.84 -13.84 -2.67
N ALA A 132 -11.75 -12.87 -2.70
CA ALA A 132 -13.07 -13.06 -3.30
C ALA A 132 -12.94 -13.17 -4.83
N ILE A 133 -13.55 -14.20 -5.42
CA ILE A 133 -13.53 -14.47 -6.87
C ILE A 133 -14.92 -14.43 -7.50
N GLY A 134 -15.96 -14.29 -6.69
CA GLY A 134 -17.33 -14.21 -7.15
C GLY A 134 -18.36 -14.43 -6.05
N MET A 135 -19.54 -14.85 -6.44
CA MET A 135 -20.65 -15.21 -5.57
C MET A 135 -21.32 -16.47 -6.11
N TYR A 136 -21.75 -17.37 -5.24
CA TYR A 136 -22.53 -18.55 -5.61
C TYR A 136 -23.95 -18.12 -6.03
N ARG A 137 -24.21 -18.06 -7.35
CA ARG A 137 -25.48 -17.56 -7.92
C ARG A 137 -26.37 -18.66 -8.44
N THR A 138 -25.81 -19.81 -8.79
CA THR A 138 -26.52 -20.95 -9.39
C THR A 138 -26.19 -22.24 -8.67
N GLU A 139 -27.06 -23.25 -8.79
CA GLU A 139 -26.78 -24.61 -8.27
C GLU A 139 -25.49 -25.21 -8.87
N ALA A 140 -25.15 -24.85 -10.09
CA ALA A 140 -23.90 -25.28 -10.72
C ALA A 140 -22.67 -24.72 -10.01
N ASP A 141 -22.75 -23.48 -9.49
CA ASP A 141 -21.64 -22.88 -8.74
C ASP A 141 -21.36 -23.65 -7.45
N LEU A 142 -22.38 -24.23 -6.82
CA LEU A 142 -22.25 -25.03 -5.60
C LEU A 142 -21.47 -26.33 -5.82
N GLN A 143 -21.32 -26.75 -7.08
CA GLN A 143 -20.54 -27.94 -7.47
C GLN A 143 -19.09 -27.60 -7.86
N ARG A 144 -18.63 -26.37 -7.54
CA ARG A 144 -17.25 -25.98 -7.79
C ARG A 144 -16.28 -26.91 -7.07
N THR A 145 -15.27 -27.41 -7.79
CA THR A 145 -14.28 -28.35 -7.28
C THR A 145 -12.86 -27.75 -7.34
N ASN A 146 -11.97 -28.30 -6.51
CA ASN A 146 -10.53 -28.12 -6.62
C ASN A 146 -9.95 -28.94 -7.79
N SER A 147 -8.62 -28.94 -7.97
CA SER A 147 -7.95 -29.69 -9.05
C SER A 147 -8.12 -31.22 -8.92
N LYS A 148 -8.42 -31.73 -7.72
CA LYS A 148 -8.64 -33.13 -7.42
C LYS A 148 -10.09 -33.57 -7.62
N GLY A 149 -11.00 -32.67 -7.99
CA GLY A 149 -12.42 -32.96 -8.16
C GLY A 149 -13.23 -32.97 -6.85
N GLU A 150 -12.68 -32.49 -5.76
CA GLU A 150 -13.36 -32.39 -4.46
C GLU A 150 -14.15 -31.07 -4.39
N VAL A 151 -15.42 -31.14 -3.95
CA VAL A 151 -16.27 -29.95 -3.82
C VAL A 151 -15.72 -29.03 -2.75
N ILE A 152 -15.51 -27.74 -3.11
CA ILE A 152 -14.94 -26.76 -2.22
C ILE A 152 -15.93 -26.37 -1.13
N LYS A 153 -15.47 -26.45 0.11
CA LYS A 153 -16.22 -26.06 1.33
C LYS A 153 -15.61 -24.80 1.94
N GLN A 154 -16.33 -24.19 2.86
CA GLN A 154 -15.84 -23.06 3.67
C GLN A 154 -15.86 -23.45 5.13
N ASN A 155 -14.68 -23.59 5.75
CA ASN A 155 -14.51 -24.13 7.12
C ASN A 155 -15.28 -25.46 7.32
N GLY A 156 -15.19 -26.37 6.34
CA GLY A 156 -15.87 -27.68 6.37
C GLY A 156 -17.37 -27.63 6.06
N VAL A 157 -17.97 -26.46 5.82
CA VAL A 157 -19.38 -26.27 5.52
C VAL A 157 -19.57 -26.09 4.01
N ALA A 158 -20.57 -26.77 3.44
CA ALA A 158 -20.95 -26.56 2.05
C ALA A 158 -21.49 -25.13 1.83
N PRO A 159 -21.08 -24.44 0.77
CA PRO A 159 -21.57 -23.11 0.46
C PRO A 159 -23.06 -23.12 0.08
N LYS A 160 -23.70 -21.96 0.17
CA LYS A 160 -25.09 -21.75 -0.20
C LYS A 160 -25.18 -20.66 -1.28
N LEU A 161 -26.32 -20.63 -1.99
CA LEU A 161 -26.60 -19.53 -2.92
C LEU A 161 -26.59 -18.18 -2.17
N GLY A 162 -25.87 -17.22 -2.73
CA GLY A 162 -25.68 -15.89 -2.13
C GLY A 162 -24.37 -15.75 -1.33
N ASP A 163 -23.68 -16.84 -0.99
CA ASP A 163 -22.38 -16.77 -0.32
C ASP A 163 -21.30 -16.22 -1.27
N ILE A 164 -20.27 -15.62 -0.70
CA ILE A 164 -19.09 -15.16 -1.46
C ILE A 164 -18.22 -16.38 -1.77
N MET A 165 -17.79 -16.51 -3.03
CA MET A 165 -16.78 -17.48 -3.45
C MET A 165 -15.39 -16.96 -3.13
N TYR A 166 -14.62 -17.70 -2.37
CA TYR A 166 -13.21 -17.43 -2.13
C TYR A 166 -12.30 -18.36 -2.94
N ALA A 167 -11.09 -17.91 -3.23
CA ALA A 167 -10.08 -18.72 -3.87
C ALA A 167 -9.55 -19.76 -2.87
N ASP A 168 -9.48 -21.00 -3.29
CA ASP A 168 -8.76 -22.10 -2.63
C ASP A 168 -7.30 -21.99 -3.12
N LEU A 169 -6.43 -21.46 -2.27
CA LEU A 169 -5.05 -21.10 -2.65
C LEU A 169 -4.09 -22.29 -2.49
N ASN A 170 -4.39 -23.19 -1.58
CA ASN A 170 -3.60 -24.40 -1.32
C ASN A 170 -4.15 -25.65 -2.02
N ASP A 171 -5.32 -25.53 -2.69
CA ASP A 171 -5.99 -26.58 -3.45
C ASP A 171 -6.35 -27.81 -2.60
N ASP A 172 -6.74 -27.59 -1.33
CA ASP A 172 -7.15 -28.63 -0.39
C ASP A 172 -8.67 -28.88 -0.37
N GLY A 173 -9.46 -28.07 -1.09
CA GLY A 173 -10.92 -28.17 -1.18
C GLY A 173 -11.65 -27.59 0.02
N ASN A 174 -10.98 -26.85 0.89
CA ASN A 174 -11.62 -26.27 2.07
C ASN A 174 -11.06 -24.89 2.41
N ILE A 175 -11.82 -23.85 2.15
CA ILE A 175 -11.40 -22.46 2.45
C ILE A 175 -11.24 -22.26 3.96
N THR A 176 -10.01 -22.11 4.40
CA THR A 176 -9.59 -21.95 5.80
C THR A 176 -8.69 -20.74 5.98
N ALA A 177 -8.13 -20.56 7.17
CA ALA A 177 -7.16 -19.51 7.43
C ALA A 177 -5.91 -19.59 6.54
N ASP A 178 -5.61 -20.79 6.00
CA ASP A 178 -4.44 -21.05 5.16
C ASP A 178 -4.64 -20.52 3.71
N ASP A 179 -5.89 -20.18 3.34
CA ASP A 179 -6.23 -19.55 2.05
C ASP A 179 -6.24 -18.04 2.09
N ARG A 180 -5.77 -17.44 3.19
CA ARG A 180 -5.61 -15.99 3.25
C ARG A 180 -4.29 -15.58 2.60
N ASP A 181 -4.36 -14.48 1.87
CA ASP A 181 -3.18 -13.84 1.29
C ASP A 181 -3.36 -12.32 1.27
N ILE A 182 -2.37 -11.60 0.75
CA ILE A 182 -2.44 -10.16 0.57
C ILE A 182 -3.48 -9.85 -0.51
N ILE A 183 -4.53 -9.15 -0.11
CA ILE A 183 -5.66 -8.79 -0.97
C ILE A 183 -5.70 -7.32 -1.36
N GLY A 184 -4.85 -6.50 -0.78
CA GLY A 184 -4.77 -5.07 -1.10
C GLY A 184 -3.59 -4.37 -0.45
N ASN A 185 -3.39 -3.13 -0.87
CA ASN A 185 -2.31 -2.26 -0.39
C ASN A 185 -2.93 -1.03 0.29
N PRO A 186 -2.58 -0.70 1.55
CA PRO A 186 -3.09 0.51 2.21
C PRO A 186 -2.53 1.80 1.59
N PHE A 187 -1.41 1.71 0.85
CA PHE A 187 -0.81 2.83 0.14
C PHE A 187 -1.14 2.75 -1.34
N PRO A 188 -1.88 3.72 -1.90
CA PRO A 188 -2.12 3.76 -3.34
C PRO A 188 -0.79 3.79 -4.10
N LYS A 189 -0.64 2.93 -5.11
CA LYS A 189 0.56 2.92 -5.96
C LYS A 189 0.65 4.17 -6.83
N TYR A 190 -0.50 4.71 -7.23
CA TYR A 190 -0.61 5.90 -8.05
C TYR A 190 -1.50 6.93 -7.37
N SER A 191 -1.07 8.19 -7.39
CA SER A 191 -1.90 9.33 -7.05
C SER A 191 -1.83 10.32 -8.21
N TYR A 192 -2.95 10.89 -8.60
CA TYR A 192 -2.99 11.85 -9.69
C TYR A 192 -3.95 12.98 -9.40
N SER A 193 -3.65 14.14 -9.94
CA SER A 193 -4.55 15.28 -9.91
C SER A 193 -4.50 16.06 -11.22
N PHE A 194 -5.61 16.71 -11.50
CA PHE A 194 -5.77 17.59 -12.64
C PHE A 194 -6.45 18.88 -12.18
N ASN A 195 -5.94 20.01 -12.60
CA ASN A 195 -6.53 21.32 -12.34
C ASN A 195 -6.66 22.11 -13.63
N LEU A 196 -7.76 22.79 -13.77
CA LEU A 196 -8.06 23.70 -14.86
C LEU A 196 -8.53 25.04 -14.28
N GLY A 197 -7.87 26.13 -14.65
CA GLY A 197 -8.29 27.49 -14.38
C GLY A 197 -8.47 28.25 -15.70
N ALA A 198 -9.50 29.06 -15.78
CA ALA A 198 -9.73 29.96 -16.90
C ALA A 198 -10.35 31.27 -16.40
N SER A 199 -9.82 32.39 -16.84
CA SER A 199 -10.37 33.73 -16.56
C SER A 199 -10.69 34.40 -17.89
N TRP A 200 -11.85 35.05 -17.97
CA TRP A 200 -12.26 35.87 -19.09
C TRP A 200 -13.00 37.10 -18.58
N LYS A 201 -12.41 38.26 -18.80
CA LYS A 201 -12.89 39.54 -18.26
C LYS A 201 -13.13 39.48 -16.76
N ASN A 202 -14.42 39.48 -16.33
CA ASN A 202 -14.84 39.43 -14.92
C ASN A 202 -15.30 38.03 -14.48
N PHE A 203 -15.09 37.00 -15.31
CA PHE A 203 -15.47 35.63 -15.01
C PHE A 203 -14.23 34.77 -14.78
N ASP A 204 -14.27 34.00 -13.69
CA ASP A 204 -13.24 33.05 -13.34
C ASP A 204 -13.87 31.65 -13.16
N LEU A 205 -13.22 30.63 -13.73
CA LEU A 205 -13.53 29.22 -13.55
C LEU A 205 -12.31 28.52 -12.98
N SER A 206 -12.50 27.74 -11.92
CA SER A 206 -11.47 26.87 -11.38
C SER A 206 -12.08 25.50 -11.09
N THR A 207 -11.40 24.47 -11.54
CA THR A 207 -11.81 23.08 -11.27
C THR A 207 -10.60 22.27 -10.84
N PHE A 208 -10.82 21.31 -9.94
CA PHE A 208 -9.80 20.41 -9.43
C PHE A 208 -10.35 19.01 -9.30
N TRP A 209 -9.63 18.03 -9.83
CA TRP A 209 -9.91 16.61 -9.69
C TRP A 209 -8.70 15.88 -9.14
N GLN A 210 -8.94 14.90 -8.29
CA GLN A 210 -7.90 14.01 -7.78
C GLN A 210 -8.42 12.58 -7.73
N GLY A 211 -7.48 11.64 -7.82
CA GLY A 211 -7.77 10.22 -7.72
C GLY A 211 -6.56 9.43 -7.29
N VAL A 212 -6.82 8.20 -6.88
CA VAL A 212 -5.79 7.22 -6.50
C VAL A 212 -6.06 5.90 -7.18
N GLY A 213 -5.03 5.08 -7.34
CA GLY A 213 -5.14 3.77 -7.96
C GLY A 213 -4.08 2.79 -7.47
N GLY A 214 -4.34 1.49 -7.69
CA GLY A 214 -3.43 0.42 -7.28
C GLY A 214 -3.43 0.17 -5.77
N ILE A 215 -4.61 0.24 -5.17
CA ILE A 215 -4.85 -0.14 -3.77
C ILE A 215 -4.91 -1.66 -3.65
#